data_4ceca74a9ce5111a43202f6af3cdf901
#
_entry.id   4ceca74a9ce5111a43202f6af3cdf901
#
_cell.length_a   1.000
_cell.length_b   1.000
_cell.length_c   1.000
_cell.angle_alpha   90.00
_cell.angle_beta   90.00
_cell.angle_gamma   90.00
#
_symmetry.space_group_name_H-M   'P 1'
#
loop_
_entity.id
_entity.type
_entity.pdbx_description
1 polymer ?
#
loop_
_entity_poly.entity_id
_entity_poly.type
_entity_poly.pdbx_seq_one_letter_code
_entity_poly.pdbx_strand_id
1 'polypeptide(L)'
;GIGVHQLKAKNNGENLKVSIFVGGPPSHTVSAVMPLPEGMPEVCFAGVLSGRRFRYSIVDGYTISADADFVICGELVNDELKKEGPFGDHLGYYSLQHDFPYMKVEKVFAKKNGIWPFTVVGRPPQEDSQFGSFIHDITDKAVESEIPGLISVNAVDEAGVHPLLLAIGSERYTPYNKIDRPQEILTIANHILGTGQMSLAKYLFICNNDDNVPSIKDVKSYFLYFLKIVDWERDLHFYTNTTIDTLDYSGTKLNEGSKVVIAAAG
;
A
#
# COMPACT_ATOMS: atom_id res chain seq x y z
N GLY A 1 6.97 10.12 0.12
CA GLY A 1 7.59 9.29 1.16
C GLY A 1 8.95 9.83 1.59
N ILE A 2 9.62 9.18 2.56
CA ILE A 2 10.86 9.68 3.20
C ILE A 2 12.00 9.93 2.19
N GLY A 3 12.11 9.14 1.14
CA GLY A 3 13.12 9.32 0.09
C GLY A 3 13.02 10.68 -0.63
N VAL A 4 11.81 11.17 -0.85
CA VAL A 4 11.60 12.51 -1.44
C VAL A 4 12.05 13.60 -0.47
N HIS A 5 11.78 13.43 0.83
CA HIS A 5 12.23 14.38 1.85
C HIS A 5 13.76 14.38 1.98
N GLN A 6 14.40 13.20 1.93
CA GLN A 6 15.85 13.08 1.91
C GLN A 6 16.46 13.79 0.70
N LEU A 7 15.91 13.60 -0.50
CA LEU A 7 16.38 14.27 -1.71
C LEU A 7 16.26 15.80 -1.60
N LYS A 8 15.15 16.29 -1.06
CA LYS A 8 14.95 17.73 -0.82
C LYS A 8 15.97 18.28 0.16
N ALA A 9 16.21 17.60 1.29
CA ALA A 9 17.22 18.01 2.27
C ALA A 9 18.63 18.02 1.66
N LYS A 10 19.00 16.95 0.94
CA LYS A 10 20.28 16.84 0.22
C LYS A 10 20.49 17.99 -0.77
N ASN A 11 19.47 18.35 -1.55
CA ASN A 11 19.54 19.46 -2.51
C ASN A 11 19.75 20.82 -1.82
N ASN A 12 19.34 20.93 -0.55
CA ASN A 12 19.59 22.11 0.28
C ASN A 12 20.96 22.05 1.01
N GLY A 13 21.75 20.99 0.83
CA GLY A 13 23.03 20.80 1.50
C GLY A 13 22.89 20.32 2.97
N GLU A 14 21.74 19.74 3.33
CA GLU A 14 21.43 19.30 4.68
C GLU A 14 21.21 17.79 4.75
N ASN A 15 21.43 17.18 5.92
CA ASN A 15 20.94 15.85 6.22
C ASN A 15 19.50 15.92 6.72
N LEU A 16 18.68 14.94 6.32
CA LEU A 16 17.31 14.87 6.82
C LEU A 16 17.30 14.36 8.27
N LYS A 17 16.81 15.18 9.19
CA LYS A 17 16.52 14.77 10.57
C LYS A 17 15.28 13.89 10.61
N VAL A 18 15.38 12.76 11.30
CA VAL A 18 14.31 11.76 11.42
C VAL A 18 14.08 11.43 12.90
N SER A 19 12.81 11.33 13.27
CA SER A 19 12.38 10.81 14.58
C SER A 19 11.49 9.59 14.35
N ILE A 20 11.88 8.43 14.87
CA ILE A 20 11.13 7.18 14.77
C ILE A 20 10.42 6.96 16.11
N PHE A 21 9.08 6.90 16.09
CA PHE A 21 8.27 6.64 17.27
C PHE A 21 7.98 5.14 17.34
N VAL A 22 8.27 4.52 18.47
CA VAL A 22 8.03 3.10 18.71
C VAL A 22 7.15 2.94 19.93
N GLY A 23 6.10 2.14 19.80
CA GLY A 23 5.10 1.95 20.86
C GLY A 23 4.19 3.16 21.05
N GLY A 24 3.51 3.19 22.19
CA GLY A 24 2.51 4.21 22.50
C GLY A 24 1.10 3.80 22.11
N PRO A 25 0.17 4.76 21.91
CA PRO A 25 -1.22 4.45 21.61
C PRO A 25 -1.37 3.83 20.22
N PRO A 26 -2.36 2.94 20.00
CA PRO A 26 -2.62 2.30 18.70
C PRO A 26 -2.79 3.28 17.54
N SER A 27 -3.25 4.51 17.82
CA SER A 27 -3.37 5.58 16.82
C SER A 27 -2.04 5.94 16.13
N HIS A 28 -0.90 5.74 16.78
CA HIS A 28 0.43 5.93 16.17
C HIS A 28 0.66 4.88 15.08
N THR A 29 0.47 3.61 15.41
CA THR A 29 0.68 2.51 14.46
C THR A 29 -0.31 2.57 13.30
N VAL A 30 -1.60 2.78 13.59
CA VAL A 30 -2.62 2.89 12.54
C VAL A 30 -2.35 4.06 11.60
N SER A 31 -1.98 5.22 12.13
CA SER A 31 -1.68 6.38 11.26
C SER A 31 -0.43 6.17 10.40
N ALA A 32 0.54 5.38 10.86
CA ALA A 32 1.75 5.09 10.10
C ALA A 32 1.53 4.16 8.88
N VAL A 33 0.50 3.32 8.93
CA VAL A 33 0.18 2.38 7.83
C VAL A 33 -0.94 2.88 6.92
N MET A 34 -1.63 3.98 7.29
CA MET A 34 -2.72 4.53 6.47
C MET A 34 -2.20 5.19 5.19
N PRO A 35 -2.82 4.92 4.04
CA PRO A 35 -2.51 5.58 2.77
C PRO A 35 -3.10 7.00 2.74
N LEU A 36 -2.50 7.91 3.50
CA LEU A 36 -2.96 9.29 3.58
C LEU A 36 -2.64 10.08 2.30
N PRO A 37 -3.50 11.03 1.91
CA PRO A 37 -3.23 11.91 0.78
C PRO A 37 -2.00 12.79 1.05
N GLU A 38 -1.33 13.21 -0.04
CA GLU A 38 -0.16 14.09 0.06
C GLU A 38 -0.53 15.40 0.76
N GLY A 39 0.33 15.81 1.69
CA GLY A 39 0.13 17.03 2.49
C GLY A 39 -0.61 16.80 3.81
N MET A 40 -1.11 15.60 4.08
CA MET A 40 -1.66 15.25 5.39
C MET A 40 -0.61 14.49 6.21
N PRO A 41 -0.02 15.11 7.25
CA PRO A 41 0.96 14.42 8.10
C PRO A 41 0.30 13.33 8.94
N GLU A 42 0.93 12.17 9.04
CA GLU A 42 0.48 11.03 9.84
C GLU A 42 0.24 11.40 11.31
N VAL A 43 1.05 12.31 11.86
CA VAL A 43 0.88 12.81 13.24
C VAL A 43 -0.43 13.59 13.44
N CYS A 44 -0.92 14.28 12.40
CA CYS A 44 -2.22 14.94 12.44
C CYS A 44 -3.33 13.91 12.48
N PHE A 45 -3.24 12.88 11.64
CA PHE A 45 -4.20 11.79 11.60
C PHE A 45 -4.20 10.97 12.90
N ALA A 46 -3.03 10.71 13.50
CA ALA A 46 -2.91 10.12 14.83
C ALA A 46 -3.66 10.94 15.91
N GLY A 47 -3.61 12.27 15.79
CA GLY A 47 -4.38 13.17 16.63
C GLY A 47 -5.89 13.00 16.44
N VAL A 48 -6.37 12.93 15.21
CA VAL A 48 -7.78 12.69 14.86
C VAL A 48 -8.27 11.37 15.46
N LEU A 49 -7.53 10.27 15.21
CA LEU A 49 -7.86 8.95 15.74
C LEU A 49 -7.90 8.91 17.27
N SER A 50 -7.05 9.70 17.92
CA SER A 50 -7.00 9.79 19.38
C SER A 50 -8.05 10.72 19.99
N GLY A 51 -8.84 11.44 19.17
CA GLY A 51 -9.76 12.48 19.63
C GLY A 51 -9.09 13.67 20.32
N ARG A 52 -7.81 13.87 20.11
CA ARG A 52 -7.01 14.96 20.72
C ARG A 52 -5.86 15.37 19.85
N ARG A 53 -5.28 16.56 20.10
CA ARG A 53 -4.07 16.98 19.41
C ARG A 53 -2.91 16.02 19.71
N PHE A 54 -2.10 15.73 18.69
CA PHE A 54 -0.85 15.01 18.86
C PHE A 54 0.07 15.81 19.79
N ARG A 55 0.57 15.17 20.85
CA ARG A 55 1.42 15.80 21.85
C ARG A 55 2.90 15.54 21.54
N TYR A 56 3.67 16.58 21.44
CA TYR A 56 5.09 16.48 21.16
C TYR A 56 5.88 17.63 21.77
N SER A 57 7.19 17.48 21.82
CA SER A 57 8.16 18.52 22.08
C SER A 57 9.23 18.51 20.99
N ILE A 58 9.94 19.62 20.87
CA ILE A 58 11.12 19.70 19.98
C ILE A 58 12.37 19.74 20.85
N VAL A 59 13.30 18.82 20.62
CA VAL A 59 14.58 18.74 21.31
C VAL A 59 15.69 18.63 20.25
N ASP A 60 16.56 19.62 20.20
CA ASP A 60 17.66 19.72 19.22
C ASP A 60 17.24 19.58 17.76
N GLY A 61 16.03 20.07 17.45
CA GLY A 61 15.42 19.98 16.12
C GLY A 61 14.74 18.66 15.80
N TYR A 62 14.67 17.71 16.74
CA TYR A 62 13.92 16.47 16.63
C TYR A 62 12.54 16.59 17.25
N THR A 63 11.54 16.04 16.58
CA THR A 63 10.19 15.91 17.14
C THR A 63 10.15 14.70 18.07
N ILE A 64 9.77 14.92 19.32
CA ILE A 64 9.68 13.87 20.34
C ILE A 64 8.21 13.68 20.70
N SER A 65 7.63 12.54 20.35
CA SER A 65 6.27 12.18 20.79
C SER A 65 6.23 12.05 22.31
N ALA A 66 5.25 12.70 22.95
CA ALA A 66 5.02 12.56 24.39
C ALA A 66 4.33 11.24 24.77
N ASP A 67 3.80 10.52 23.79
CA ASP A 67 3.00 9.31 24.02
C ASP A 67 3.73 8.02 23.58
N ALA A 68 4.72 8.10 22.71
CA ALA A 68 5.52 6.95 22.31
C ALA A 68 6.30 6.35 23.49
N ASP A 69 6.55 5.06 23.46
CA ASP A 69 7.36 4.38 24.46
C ASP A 69 8.85 4.63 24.22
N PHE A 70 9.25 4.69 22.94
CA PHE A 70 10.62 5.06 22.54
C PHE A 70 10.57 6.06 21.38
N VAL A 71 11.57 6.95 21.33
CA VAL A 71 11.82 7.84 20.20
C VAL A 71 13.28 7.74 19.82
N ILE A 72 13.55 7.28 18.61
CA ILE A 72 14.89 7.14 18.05
C ILE A 72 15.11 8.30 17.08
N CYS A 73 16.08 9.15 17.38
CA CYS A 73 16.39 10.36 16.62
C CYS A 73 17.73 10.22 15.91
N GLY A 74 17.80 10.67 14.68
CA GLY A 74 19.04 10.65 13.91
C GLY A 74 18.89 11.36 12.58
N GLU A 75 19.96 11.31 11.81
CA GLU A 75 20.03 11.93 10.50
C GLU A 75 20.24 10.86 9.42
N LEU A 76 19.53 10.97 8.30
CA LEU A 76 19.80 10.16 7.12
C LEU A 76 21.11 10.63 6.49
N VAL A 77 22.04 9.69 6.33
CA VAL A 77 23.35 10.00 5.74
C VAL A 77 23.18 10.12 4.21
N ASN A 78 23.70 11.21 3.67
CA ASN A 78 23.74 11.43 2.24
C ASN A 78 24.93 10.69 1.60
N ASP A 79 24.75 10.20 0.39
CA ASP A 79 25.81 9.61 -0.45
C ASP A 79 26.50 8.35 0.10
N GLU A 80 25.97 7.77 1.17
CA GLU A 80 26.43 6.50 1.72
C GLU A 80 25.28 5.52 1.82
N LEU A 81 25.55 4.26 1.49
CA LEU A 81 24.61 3.17 1.57
C LEU A 81 25.16 2.04 2.44
N LYS A 82 24.29 1.28 3.06
CA LYS A 82 24.65 0.07 3.82
C LYS A 82 23.81 -1.11 3.35
N LYS A 83 24.37 -2.30 3.51
CA LYS A 83 23.66 -3.56 3.21
C LYS A 83 22.47 -3.72 4.12
N GLU A 84 21.32 -3.95 3.52
CA GLU A 84 20.07 -4.32 4.19
C GLU A 84 19.58 -5.67 3.68
N GLY A 85 19.00 -6.47 4.57
CA GLY A 85 18.53 -7.82 4.26
C GLY A 85 19.61 -8.91 4.42
N PRO A 86 19.25 -10.18 4.16
CA PRO A 86 17.87 -10.61 3.91
C PRO A 86 17.04 -10.64 5.20
N PHE A 87 15.74 -10.35 5.09
CA PHE A 87 14.77 -10.46 6.19
C PHE A 87 13.44 -11.02 5.66
N GLY A 88 12.61 -11.59 6.56
CA GLY A 88 11.28 -12.07 6.18
C GLY A 88 10.34 -10.90 5.87
N ASP A 89 9.52 -11.05 4.84
CA ASP A 89 8.64 -9.99 4.37
C ASP A 89 7.20 -10.44 4.20
N HIS A 90 6.26 -9.49 4.06
CA HIS A 90 4.83 -9.74 4.09
C HIS A 90 4.32 -10.60 2.91
N LEU A 91 5.04 -10.67 1.80
CA LEU A 91 4.75 -11.58 0.70
C LEU A 91 5.09 -13.05 1.01
N GLY A 92 5.71 -13.32 2.15
CA GLY A 92 6.08 -14.67 2.59
C GLY A 92 7.42 -15.17 2.05
N TYR A 93 8.24 -14.27 1.52
CA TYR A 93 9.59 -14.55 1.02
C TYR A 93 10.63 -13.81 1.85
N TYR A 94 11.89 -14.23 1.74
CA TYR A 94 13.01 -13.43 2.21
C TYR A 94 13.35 -12.35 1.18
N SER A 95 13.61 -11.14 1.66
CA SER A 95 14.13 -10.06 0.83
C SER A 95 15.51 -10.43 0.26
N LEU A 96 15.85 -9.84 -0.88
CA LEU A 96 17.23 -9.85 -1.35
C LEU A 96 18.08 -8.90 -0.49
N GLN A 97 19.39 -9.07 -0.52
CA GLN A 97 20.31 -8.12 0.08
C GLN A 97 20.65 -7.01 -0.91
N HIS A 98 20.43 -5.76 -0.55
CA HIS A 98 20.78 -4.61 -1.37
C HIS A 98 21.31 -3.46 -0.53
N ASP A 99 21.84 -2.44 -1.22
CA ASP A 99 22.35 -1.24 -0.58
C ASP A 99 21.23 -0.22 -0.40
N PHE A 100 20.99 0.20 0.85
CA PHE A 100 20.00 1.19 1.21
C PHE A 100 20.58 2.37 1.98
N PRO A 101 19.92 3.56 1.92
CA PRO A 101 20.21 4.66 2.84
C PRO A 101 20.07 4.22 4.29
N TYR A 102 20.87 4.75 5.16
CA TYR A 102 20.79 4.47 6.59
C TYR A 102 20.72 5.75 7.41
N MET A 103 20.19 5.62 8.62
CA MET A 103 20.12 6.69 9.60
C MET A 103 21.26 6.53 10.62
N LYS A 104 22.03 7.58 10.85
CA LYS A 104 22.96 7.66 11.97
C LYS A 104 22.18 8.10 13.20
N VAL A 105 22.03 7.20 14.17
CA VAL A 105 21.33 7.49 15.42
C VAL A 105 22.15 8.42 16.28
N GLU A 106 21.55 9.50 16.78
CA GLU A 106 22.16 10.47 17.67
C GLU A 106 21.61 10.39 19.09
N LYS A 107 20.31 10.18 19.22
CA LYS A 107 19.62 10.16 20.52
C LYS A 107 18.54 9.09 20.55
N VAL A 108 18.35 8.51 21.73
CA VAL A 108 17.23 7.62 22.01
C VAL A 108 16.57 8.08 23.30
N PHE A 109 15.28 8.33 23.24
CA PHE A 109 14.44 8.60 24.40
C PHE A 109 13.62 7.36 24.70
N ALA A 110 13.50 7.02 25.97
CA ALA A 110 12.75 5.88 26.44
C ALA A 110 11.86 6.27 27.61
N LYS A 111 10.60 5.85 27.56
CA LYS A 111 9.68 5.99 28.66
C LYS A 111 10.03 4.99 29.78
N LYS A 112 9.87 5.37 31.02
CA LYS A 112 10.02 4.42 32.11
C LYS A 112 9.00 3.26 31.96
N ASN A 113 9.50 2.04 31.94
CA ASN A 113 8.71 0.84 31.66
C ASN A 113 8.07 0.83 30.25
N GLY A 114 8.75 1.40 29.26
CA GLY A 114 8.30 1.37 27.87
C GLY A 114 8.18 -0.05 27.34
N ILE A 115 7.16 -0.26 26.52
CA ILE A 115 6.90 -1.54 25.86
C ILE A 115 7.38 -1.44 24.40
N TRP A 116 8.27 -2.35 24.00
CA TRP A 116 8.68 -2.46 22.60
C TRP A 116 7.75 -3.41 21.86
N PRO A 117 6.85 -2.90 21.00
CA PRO A 117 6.03 -3.77 20.16
C PRO A 117 6.89 -4.36 19.04
N PHE A 118 6.60 -5.59 18.68
CA PHE A 118 7.19 -6.21 17.50
C PHE A 118 6.17 -7.14 16.85
N THR A 119 6.38 -7.42 15.57
CA THR A 119 5.56 -8.33 14.79
C THR A 119 6.46 -9.40 14.18
N VAL A 120 5.86 -10.54 13.88
CA VAL A 120 6.54 -11.60 13.13
C VAL A 120 6.00 -11.54 11.71
N VAL A 121 6.69 -10.81 10.86
CA VAL A 121 6.32 -10.66 9.45
C VAL A 121 6.66 -11.92 8.67
N GLY A 122 5.76 -12.35 7.83
CA GLY A 122 5.96 -13.53 7.02
C GLY A 122 4.75 -13.85 6.15
N ARG A 123 4.59 -15.11 5.83
CA ARG A 123 3.51 -15.58 4.97
C ARG A 123 2.12 -15.32 5.59
N PRO A 124 1.14 -14.80 4.82
CA PRO A 124 -0.24 -14.63 5.31
C PRO A 124 -0.88 -15.96 5.77
N PRO A 125 -1.82 -15.93 6.76
CA PRO A 125 -2.28 -14.75 7.48
C PRO A 125 -1.31 -14.30 8.57
N GLN A 126 -1.14 -13.00 8.70
CA GLN A 126 -0.25 -12.36 9.65
C GLN A 126 -0.80 -10.98 10.07
N GLU A 127 -0.01 -10.13 10.72
CA GLU A 127 -0.48 -8.84 11.19
C GLU A 127 -0.95 -7.91 10.06
N ASP A 128 -0.25 -7.88 8.94
CA ASP A 128 -0.64 -7.06 7.78
C ASP A 128 -2.01 -7.46 7.22
N SER A 129 -2.42 -8.72 7.39
CA SER A 129 -3.79 -9.17 7.08
C SER A 129 -4.84 -8.39 7.87
N GLN A 130 -4.59 -8.13 9.15
CA GLN A 130 -5.50 -7.37 10.00
C GLN A 130 -5.49 -5.87 9.66
N PHE A 131 -4.31 -5.32 9.38
CA PHE A 131 -4.20 -3.93 8.89
C PHE A 131 -4.86 -3.76 7.54
N GLY A 132 -4.65 -4.68 6.61
CA GLY A 132 -5.29 -4.69 5.30
C GLY A 132 -6.81 -4.66 5.42
N SER A 133 -7.40 -5.57 6.21
CA SER A 133 -8.84 -5.62 6.46
C SER A 133 -9.36 -4.31 7.06
N PHE A 134 -8.67 -3.78 8.06
CA PHE A 134 -9.05 -2.53 8.71
C PHE A 134 -8.97 -1.32 7.77
N ILE A 135 -7.91 -1.23 6.96
CA ILE A 135 -7.76 -0.17 5.96
C ILE A 135 -8.89 -0.25 4.93
N HIS A 136 -9.19 -1.44 4.43
CA HIS A 136 -10.31 -1.66 3.51
C HIS A 136 -11.64 -1.16 4.11
N ASP A 137 -11.96 -1.53 5.34
CA ASP A 137 -13.22 -1.13 5.98
C ASP A 137 -13.36 0.39 6.13
N ILE A 138 -12.25 1.12 6.26
CA ILE A 138 -12.25 2.59 6.39
C ILE A 138 -12.23 3.28 5.02
N THR A 139 -11.53 2.73 4.04
CA THR A 139 -11.21 3.43 2.78
C THR A 139 -12.09 3.01 1.61
N ASP A 140 -12.82 1.89 1.66
CA ASP A 140 -13.62 1.36 0.54
C ASP A 140 -14.42 2.46 -0.17
N LYS A 141 -15.23 3.20 0.57
CA LYS A 141 -16.08 4.27 0.00
C LYS A 141 -15.29 5.45 -0.58
N ALA A 142 -14.13 5.75 0.00
CA ALA A 142 -13.29 6.83 -0.50
C ALA A 142 -12.65 6.44 -1.83
N VAL A 143 -12.10 5.22 -1.92
CA VAL A 143 -11.48 4.68 -3.14
C VAL A 143 -12.50 4.56 -4.28
N GLU A 144 -13.70 4.05 -3.98
CA GLU A 144 -14.80 3.95 -4.96
C GLU A 144 -15.20 5.34 -5.50
N SER A 145 -15.16 6.37 -4.66
CA SER A 145 -15.51 7.74 -5.08
C SER A 145 -14.42 8.44 -5.91
N GLU A 146 -13.16 8.03 -5.75
CA GLU A 146 -12.03 8.62 -6.49
C GLU A 146 -11.91 8.07 -7.91
N ILE A 147 -12.37 6.84 -8.16
CA ILE A 147 -12.28 6.18 -9.48
C ILE A 147 -13.68 6.08 -10.10
N PRO A 148 -14.02 6.99 -11.03
CA PRO A 148 -15.35 6.97 -11.65
C PRO A 148 -15.65 5.63 -12.33
N GLY A 149 -16.74 4.99 -11.93
CA GLY A 149 -17.18 3.69 -12.46
C GLY A 149 -16.66 2.47 -11.71
N LEU A 150 -15.72 2.62 -10.79
CA LEU A 150 -15.37 1.56 -9.86
C LEU A 150 -16.53 1.35 -8.87
N ILE A 151 -16.98 0.10 -8.74
CA ILE A 151 -18.05 -0.30 -7.82
C ILE A 151 -17.44 -0.87 -6.54
N SER A 152 -16.44 -1.74 -6.68
CA SER A 152 -15.69 -2.28 -5.55
C SER A 152 -14.33 -2.81 -5.98
N VAL A 153 -13.41 -2.84 -5.03
CA VAL A 153 -12.06 -3.39 -5.20
C VAL A 153 -11.66 -4.17 -3.95
N ASN A 154 -10.95 -5.26 -4.13
CA ASN A 154 -10.45 -6.10 -3.03
C ASN A 154 -9.02 -6.54 -3.31
N ALA A 155 -8.11 -6.22 -2.41
CA ALA A 155 -6.76 -6.76 -2.38
C ALA A 155 -6.78 -8.09 -1.62
N VAL A 156 -6.38 -9.17 -2.30
CA VAL A 156 -6.49 -10.53 -1.76
C VAL A 156 -5.34 -10.80 -0.78
N ASP A 157 -5.67 -10.95 0.49
CA ASP A 157 -4.69 -11.14 1.57
C ASP A 157 -3.82 -12.40 1.37
N GLU A 158 -4.42 -13.51 0.98
CA GLU A 158 -3.70 -14.77 0.76
C GLU A 158 -2.61 -14.67 -0.32
N ALA A 159 -2.71 -13.68 -1.20
CA ALA A 159 -1.72 -13.37 -2.22
C ALA A 159 -0.66 -12.35 -1.75
N GLY A 160 -0.72 -11.89 -0.51
CA GLY A 160 0.17 -10.86 0.03
C GLY A 160 -0.36 -9.43 -0.17
N VAL A 161 -1.66 -9.25 -0.26
CA VAL A 161 -2.39 -7.97 -0.42
C VAL A 161 -2.15 -7.32 -1.79
N HIS A 162 -0.95 -6.84 -2.07
CA HIS A 162 -0.66 -6.06 -3.28
C HIS A 162 -0.71 -6.87 -4.58
N PRO A 163 -0.16 -8.08 -4.69
CA PRO A 163 0.00 -8.74 -5.99
C PRO A 163 -1.30 -9.05 -6.72
N LEU A 164 -2.39 -9.29 -5.99
CA LEU A 164 -3.66 -9.70 -6.58
C LEU A 164 -4.79 -8.75 -6.17
N LEU A 165 -5.31 -8.01 -7.14
CA LEU A 165 -6.52 -7.21 -7.00
C LEU A 165 -7.68 -7.82 -7.75
N LEU A 166 -8.84 -7.85 -7.12
CA LEU A 166 -10.14 -8.11 -7.73
C LEU A 166 -10.92 -6.80 -7.81
N ALA A 167 -11.64 -6.55 -8.89
CA ALA A 167 -12.43 -5.33 -9.05
C ALA A 167 -13.75 -5.61 -9.78
N ILE A 168 -14.76 -4.80 -9.47
CA ILE A 168 -16.03 -4.73 -10.19
C ILE A 168 -16.17 -3.30 -10.69
N GLY A 169 -16.32 -3.14 -11.99
CA GLY A 169 -16.51 -1.85 -12.64
C GLY A 169 -17.83 -1.76 -13.37
N SER A 170 -18.21 -0.57 -13.80
CA SER A 170 -19.42 -0.35 -14.61
C SER A 170 -19.06 0.03 -16.04
N GLU A 171 -19.85 -0.47 -16.98
CA GLU A 171 -19.83 -0.05 -18.38
C GLU A 171 -20.93 1.03 -18.59
N ARG A 172 -20.59 2.30 -18.38
CA ARG A 172 -21.57 3.41 -18.33
C ARG A 172 -21.68 4.19 -19.63
N TYR A 173 -20.64 4.21 -20.46
CA TYR A 173 -20.60 5.05 -21.66
C TYR A 173 -21.65 4.67 -22.71
N THR A 174 -22.02 3.39 -22.73
CA THR A 174 -23.06 2.89 -23.65
C THR A 174 -24.12 2.06 -22.92
N PRO A 175 -24.82 2.62 -21.92
CA PRO A 175 -25.76 1.88 -21.07
C PRO A 175 -26.99 1.35 -21.82
N TYR A 176 -27.22 1.80 -23.04
CA TYR A 176 -28.31 1.40 -23.92
C TYR A 176 -27.92 0.27 -24.89
N ASN A 177 -26.68 -0.12 -24.93
CA ASN A 177 -26.18 -1.23 -25.76
C ASN A 177 -25.82 -2.43 -24.89
N LYS A 178 -26.03 -3.62 -25.47
CA LYS A 178 -25.48 -4.85 -24.84
C LYS A 178 -23.95 -4.79 -24.92
N ILE A 179 -23.30 -4.94 -23.78
CA ILE A 179 -21.85 -5.01 -23.68
C ILE A 179 -21.41 -6.45 -23.96
N ASP A 180 -20.63 -6.64 -25.01
CA ASP A 180 -20.09 -7.93 -25.44
C ASP A 180 -18.55 -7.98 -25.37
N ARG A 181 -17.95 -6.85 -24.99
CA ARG A 181 -16.50 -6.75 -24.80
C ARG A 181 -16.17 -5.61 -23.82
N PRO A 182 -15.09 -5.73 -23.05
CA PRO A 182 -14.70 -4.71 -22.10
C PRO A 182 -14.26 -3.42 -22.81
N GLN A 183 -14.77 -2.30 -22.34
CA GLN A 183 -14.41 -0.95 -22.80
C GLN A 183 -14.08 -0.05 -21.60
N GLU A 184 -15.09 0.39 -20.85
CA GLU A 184 -14.90 1.29 -19.71
C GLU A 184 -14.16 0.61 -18.55
N ILE A 185 -14.42 -0.69 -18.29
CA ILE A 185 -13.69 -1.42 -17.24
C ILE A 185 -12.19 -1.47 -17.49
N LEU A 186 -11.72 -1.41 -18.75
CA LEU A 186 -10.31 -1.23 -19.06
C LEU A 186 -9.80 0.16 -18.70
N THR A 187 -10.60 1.20 -18.91
CA THR A 187 -10.26 2.57 -18.47
C THR A 187 -10.19 2.64 -16.94
N ILE A 188 -11.12 1.99 -16.25
CA ILE A 188 -11.12 1.86 -14.79
C ILE A 188 -9.88 1.11 -14.32
N ALA A 189 -9.51 0.01 -14.97
CA ALA A 189 -8.31 -0.76 -14.65
C ALA A 189 -7.03 0.08 -14.77
N ASN A 190 -6.90 0.90 -15.82
CA ASN A 190 -5.79 1.84 -15.96
C ASN A 190 -5.75 2.87 -14.83
N HIS A 191 -6.90 3.36 -14.39
CA HIS A 191 -6.98 4.29 -13.27
C HIS A 191 -6.56 3.61 -11.96
N ILE A 192 -7.04 2.39 -11.70
CA ILE A 192 -6.60 1.56 -10.54
C ILE A 192 -5.08 1.43 -10.55
N LEU A 193 -4.49 1.00 -11.67
CA LEU A 193 -3.03 0.82 -11.79
C LEU A 193 -2.23 2.13 -11.76
N GLY A 194 -2.86 3.28 -11.88
CA GLY A 194 -2.27 4.61 -11.73
C GLY A 194 -2.48 5.23 -10.35
N THR A 195 -3.18 4.58 -9.42
CA THR A 195 -3.62 5.20 -8.16
C THR A 195 -2.97 4.53 -6.95
N GLY A 196 -2.18 5.29 -6.20
CA GLY A 196 -1.66 4.97 -4.88
C GLY A 196 -1.12 3.54 -4.73
N GLN A 197 -1.50 2.85 -3.68
CA GLN A 197 -1.09 1.47 -3.36
C GLN A 197 -1.62 0.43 -4.37
N MET A 198 -2.76 0.69 -5.01
CA MET A 198 -3.32 -0.19 -6.04
C MET A 198 -2.41 -0.29 -7.27
N SER A 199 -1.56 0.71 -7.49
CA SER A 199 -0.54 0.68 -8.55
C SER A 199 0.49 -0.43 -8.38
N LEU A 200 0.57 -1.05 -7.20
CA LEU A 200 1.47 -2.17 -6.92
C LEU A 200 0.91 -3.53 -7.37
N ALA A 201 -0.35 -3.58 -7.79
CA ALA A 201 -0.97 -4.82 -8.29
C ALA A 201 -0.19 -5.40 -9.46
N LYS A 202 -0.03 -6.71 -9.43
CA LYS A 202 0.57 -7.50 -10.50
C LYS A 202 -0.47 -8.18 -11.37
N TYR A 203 -1.51 -8.69 -10.73
CA TYR A 203 -2.67 -9.29 -11.36
C TYR A 203 -3.91 -8.49 -10.97
N LEU A 204 -4.59 -7.91 -11.94
CA LEU A 204 -5.87 -7.23 -11.77
C LEU A 204 -6.94 -7.98 -12.55
N PHE A 205 -7.88 -8.58 -11.82
CA PHE A 205 -9.09 -9.17 -12.39
C PHE A 205 -10.23 -8.18 -12.21
N ILE A 206 -10.79 -7.70 -13.30
CA ILE A 206 -11.91 -6.77 -13.28
C ILE A 206 -13.06 -7.28 -14.14
N CYS A 207 -14.27 -7.31 -13.61
CA CYS A 207 -15.45 -7.67 -14.36
C CYS A 207 -16.48 -6.54 -14.38
N ASN A 208 -17.38 -6.61 -15.36
CA ASN A 208 -18.53 -5.72 -15.42
C ASN A 208 -19.51 -6.03 -14.29
N ASN A 209 -20.15 -4.99 -13.76
CA ASN A 209 -21.21 -5.13 -12.76
C ASN A 209 -22.51 -5.63 -13.42
N ASP A 210 -22.96 -6.79 -13.03
CA ASP A 210 -24.27 -7.33 -13.37
C ASP A 210 -24.97 -7.91 -12.13
N ASP A 211 -26.24 -8.30 -12.29
CA ASP A 211 -27.05 -8.82 -11.16
C ASP A 211 -26.55 -10.14 -10.57
N ASN A 212 -25.63 -10.82 -11.25
CA ASN A 212 -25.12 -12.14 -10.85
C ASN A 212 -23.71 -12.09 -10.26
N VAL A 213 -23.08 -10.93 -10.25
CA VAL A 213 -21.70 -10.77 -9.71
C VAL A 213 -21.70 -11.04 -8.21
N PRO A 214 -20.95 -12.02 -7.73
CA PRO A 214 -20.83 -12.29 -6.29
C PRO A 214 -20.09 -11.17 -5.57
N SER A 215 -20.22 -11.16 -4.24
CA SER A 215 -19.40 -10.28 -3.42
C SER A 215 -17.91 -10.47 -3.71
N ILE A 216 -17.21 -9.40 -3.94
CA ILE A 216 -15.77 -9.41 -4.21
C ILE A 216 -14.94 -9.91 -3.01
N LYS A 217 -15.53 -9.89 -1.81
CA LYS A 217 -14.92 -10.43 -0.57
C LYS A 217 -14.99 -11.97 -0.54
N ASP A 218 -15.91 -12.59 -1.29
CA ASP A 218 -15.91 -14.03 -1.53
C ASP A 218 -15.07 -14.35 -2.76
N VAL A 219 -13.77 -14.43 -2.56
CA VAL A 219 -12.77 -14.67 -3.61
C VAL A 219 -13.09 -15.89 -4.46
N LYS A 220 -13.53 -16.99 -3.81
CA LYS A 220 -13.88 -18.23 -4.52
C LYS A 220 -15.07 -18.05 -5.44
N SER A 221 -16.16 -17.50 -4.95
CA SER A 221 -17.36 -17.26 -5.75
C SER A 221 -17.10 -16.26 -6.87
N TYR A 222 -16.30 -15.20 -6.60
CA TYR A 222 -15.90 -14.24 -7.62
C TYR A 222 -15.13 -14.93 -8.76
N PHE A 223 -14.12 -15.75 -8.47
CA PHE A 223 -13.38 -16.47 -9.51
C PHE A 223 -14.24 -17.48 -10.27
N LEU A 224 -15.13 -18.20 -9.58
CA LEU A 224 -16.05 -19.12 -10.25
C LEU A 224 -17.01 -18.39 -11.22
N TYR A 225 -17.43 -17.18 -10.89
CA TYR A 225 -18.20 -16.32 -11.79
C TYR A 225 -17.32 -15.80 -12.92
N PHE A 226 -16.17 -15.22 -12.60
CA PHE A 226 -15.24 -14.60 -13.54
C PHE A 226 -14.81 -15.58 -14.65
N LEU A 227 -14.47 -16.82 -14.28
CA LEU A 227 -14.06 -17.87 -15.21
C LEU A 227 -15.15 -18.32 -16.19
N LYS A 228 -16.42 -17.98 -15.95
CA LYS A 228 -17.53 -18.28 -16.88
C LYS A 228 -17.69 -17.20 -17.95
N ILE A 229 -17.24 -15.97 -17.67
CA ILE A 229 -17.48 -14.81 -18.53
C ILE A 229 -16.23 -14.32 -19.26
N VAL A 230 -15.03 -14.76 -18.83
CA VAL A 230 -13.75 -14.34 -19.43
C VAL A 230 -13.54 -14.99 -20.79
N ASP A 231 -13.12 -14.19 -21.76
CA ASP A 231 -12.62 -14.62 -23.04
C ASP A 231 -11.08 -14.47 -23.07
N TRP A 232 -10.37 -15.58 -22.97
CA TRP A 232 -8.90 -15.57 -22.85
C TRP A 232 -8.18 -15.09 -24.11
N GLU A 233 -8.83 -15.03 -25.27
CA GLU A 233 -8.26 -14.49 -26.49
C GLU A 233 -8.36 -12.97 -26.57
N ARG A 234 -9.33 -12.38 -25.86
CA ARG A 234 -9.71 -10.97 -25.93
C ARG A 234 -9.35 -10.17 -24.68
N ASP A 235 -9.56 -10.75 -23.49
CA ASP A 235 -9.65 -10.02 -22.22
C ASP A 235 -8.31 -9.86 -21.47
N LEU A 236 -7.21 -10.35 -22.07
CA LEU A 236 -5.86 -10.28 -21.50
C LEU A 236 -5.11 -9.04 -21.98
N HIS A 237 -4.66 -8.20 -21.04
CA HIS A 237 -3.92 -6.98 -21.32
C HIS A 237 -2.62 -6.97 -20.53
N PHE A 238 -1.49 -7.00 -21.22
CA PHE A 238 -0.17 -7.09 -20.62
C PHE A 238 0.51 -5.74 -20.58
N TYR A 239 1.08 -5.41 -19.41
CA TYR A 239 1.99 -4.30 -19.21
C TYR A 239 3.37 -4.87 -18.95
N THR A 240 4.26 -4.78 -19.92
CA THR A 240 5.63 -5.22 -19.79
C THR A 240 6.51 -4.06 -19.34
N ASN A 241 7.48 -4.35 -18.48
CA ASN A 241 8.48 -3.38 -18.06
C ASN A 241 7.90 -2.14 -17.36
N THR A 242 7.06 -2.38 -16.35
CA THR A 242 6.42 -1.34 -15.52
C THR A 242 6.85 -1.45 -14.07
N THR A 243 6.46 -0.48 -13.24
CA THR A 243 6.68 -0.51 -11.79
C THR A 243 5.91 -1.64 -11.13
N ILE A 244 6.57 -2.40 -10.27
CA ILE A 244 5.97 -3.40 -9.38
C ILE A 244 6.32 -3.07 -7.94
N ASP A 245 5.75 -3.81 -6.99
CA ASP A 245 6.11 -3.71 -5.59
C ASP A 245 7.61 -3.94 -5.39
N THR A 246 8.23 -3.12 -4.54
CA THR A 246 9.64 -3.27 -4.14
C THR A 246 9.95 -4.64 -3.55
N LEU A 247 8.95 -5.28 -2.94
CA LEU A 247 9.06 -6.57 -2.27
C LEU A 247 8.68 -7.76 -3.17
N ASP A 248 8.28 -7.48 -4.42
CA ASP A 248 8.11 -8.51 -5.44
C ASP A 248 9.44 -8.75 -6.18
N TYR A 249 10.15 -9.78 -5.76
CA TYR A 249 11.44 -10.20 -6.33
C TYR A 249 11.33 -11.06 -7.59
N SER A 250 10.14 -11.20 -8.17
CA SER A 250 9.91 -11.95 -9.41
C SER A 250 10.19 -11.14 -10.69
N GLY A 251 10.49 -9.84 -10.56
CA GLY A 251 10.84 -8.95 -11.65
C GLY A 251 12.29 -9.10 -12.12
N THR A 252 12.66 -8.32 -13.14
CA THR A 252 14.01 -8.29 -13.70
C THR A 252 14.98 -7.48 -12.86
N LYS A 253 14.48 -6.46 -12.18
CA LYS A 253 15.20 -5.58 -11.26
C LYS A 253 14.26 -5.15 -10.14
N LEU A 254 14.83 -4.47 -9.15
CA LEU A 254 14.04 -3.86 -8.08
C LEU A 254 13.02 -2.88 -8.66
N ASN A 255 11.75 -3.02 -8.28
CA ASN A 255 10.63 -2.21 -8.76
C ASN A 255 10.34 -2.29 -10.28
N GLU A 256 10.89 -3.24 -10.99
CA GLU A 256 10.71 -3.40 -12.43
C GLU A 256 10.21 -4.80 -12.79
N GLY A 257 9.05 -4.86 -13.41
CA GLY A 257 8.43 -6.12 -13.79
C GLY A 257 7.23 -5.93 -14.70
N SER A 258 6.40 -6.94 -14.81
CA SER A 258 5.23 -6.96 -15.68
C SER A 258 3.95 -7.07 -14.86
N LYS A 259 2.84 -6.61 -15.46
CA LYS A 259 1.48 -6.74 -14.91
C LYS A 259 0.56 -7.32 -15.95
N VAL A 260 -0.52 -7.92 -15.52
CA VAL A 260 -1.63 -8.31 -16.37
C VAL A 260 -2.95 -7.80 -15.82
N VAL A 261 -3.74 -7.21 -16.68
CA VAL A 261 -5.16 -6.93 -16.45
C VAL A 261 -5.96 -7.96 -17.21
N ILE A 262 -6.90 -8.58 -16.54
CA ILE A 262 -7.87 -9.49 -17.14
C ILE A 262 -9.23 -8.83 -16.94
N ALA A 263 -9.82 -8.32 -18.05
CA ALA A 263 -11.01 -7.48 -18.02
C ALA A 263 -12.15 -8.20 -18.75
N ALA A 264 -13.10 -8.75 -18.00
CA ALA A 264 -14.19 -9.57 -18.53
C ALA A 264 -15.54 -8.83 -18.46
N ALA A 265 -16.19 -8.68 -19.61
CA ALA A 265 -17.52 -8.07 -19.70
C ALA A 265 -18.65 -9.07 -20.01
N GLY A 266 -18.34 -10.33 -20.25
CA GLY A 266 -19.29 -11.40 -20.57
C GLY A 266 -19.46 -11.66 -22.05
#